data_0600c39ec9be927b41deb637a0a8ce4d
#
_entry.id   0600c39ec9be927b41deb637a0a8ce4d
#
_cell.length_a   1.000
_cell.length_b   1.000
_cell.length_c   1.000
_cell.angle_alpha   90.00
_cell.angle_beta   90.00
_cell.angle_gamma   90.00
#
_symmetry.space_group_name_H-M   'P 1'
#
loop_
_entity.id
_entity.type
_entity.pdbx_description
1 polymer ?
#
loop_
_entity_poly.entity_id
_entity_poly.type
_entity_poly.pdbx_seq_one_letter_code
_entity_poly.pdbx_strand_id
1 'polypeptide(L)'
;MSGIKSGGEEIMDRWFSPFTKNARKVWNSRMDRILDVGCGEGTHVGHLLSRMRRGVVTGIDDNPSCVLKAIENNKKAVVDGRCRIIMGSLEKLPFASDSFDLVTLASEKADIRNPQIVKEAYRVLDEDGTILAMEKVAPDEETEPVVPASGILEDAGFTDVTVRCHREWLCVTGRKPIRSGYSAKLLYISGFITENIRLLAAAVGVIIGVGAILFTWWKRK
;
A
#
# COMPACT_ATOMS: atom_id res chain seq x y z
N MET A 1 19.59 -6.24 29.63
CA MET A 1 19.64 -7.48 28.81
C MET A 1 19.15 -7.14 27.42
N SER A 2 20.07 -6.95 26.47
CA SER A 2 19.73 -6.71 25.07
C SER A 2 19.32 -8.05 24.47
N GLY A 3 18.01 -8.27 24.28
CA GLY A 3 17.52 -9.43 23.56
C GLY A 3 18.07 -9.42 22.13
N ILE A 4 18.60 -10.55 21.69
CA ILE A 4 19.00 -10.76 20.30
C ILE A 4 17.70 -10.69 19.49
N LYS A 5 17.53 -9.66 18.68
CA LYS A 5 16.37 -9.55 17.78
C LYS A 5 16.40 -10.72 16.79
N SER A 6 15.25 -11.32 16.51
CA SER A 6 15.17 -12.32 15.45
C SER A 6 15.52 -11.68 14.09
N GLY A 7 16.10 -12.46 13.16
CA GLY A 7 16.48 -11.94 11.85
C GLY A 7 15.32 -11.22 11.11
N GLY A 8 14.08 -11.68 11.30
CA GLY A 8 12.87 -11.05 10.79
C GLY A 8 12.60 -9.67 11.40
N GLU A 9 12.85 -9.49 12.71
CA GLU A 9 12.70 -8.21 13.39
C GLU A 9 13.71 -7.16 12.87
N GLU A 10 14.96 -7.56 12.64
CA GLU A 10 16.00 -6.67 12.10
C GLU A 10 15.65 -6.22 10.68
N ILE A 11 15.07 -7.11 9.87
CA ILE A 11 14.65 -6.80 8.49
C ILE A 11 13.43 -5.90 8.49
N MET A 12 12.42 -6.18 9.31
CA MET A 12 11.26 -5.31 9.49
C MET A 12 11.71 -3.91 9.93
N ASP A 13 12.61 -3.81 10.91
CA ASP A 13 13.19 -2.54 11.34
C ASP A 13 13.88 -1.79 10.19
N ARG A 14 14.59 -2.49 9.32
CA ARG A 14 15.30 -1.90 8.19
C ARG A 14 14.36 -1.47 7.06
N TRP A 15 13.31 -2.24 6.78
CA TRP A 15 12.32 -1.93 5.75
C TRP A 15 11.37 -0.81 6.18
N PHE A 16 10.98 -0.81 7.44
CA PHE A 16 10.12 0.21 8.02
C PHE A 16 10.87 1.38 8.66
N SER A 17 12.21 1.39 8.62
CA SER A 17 12.98 2.52 9.12
C SER A 17 12.66 3.78 8.31
N PRO A 18 12.23 4.88 8.93
CA PRO A 18 11.96 6.14 8.25
C PRO A 18 13.21 6.73 7.58
N PHE A 19 14.40 6.20 7.91
CA PHE A 19 15.69 6.65 7.38
C PHE A 19 16.12 5.94 6.11
N THR A 20 15.47 4.87 5.68
CA THR A 20 15.79 4.22 4.41
C THR A 20 14.92 4.80 3.29
N LYS A 21 15.54 5.14 2.14
CA LYS A 21 14.83 5.63 0.94
C LYS A 21 13.70 4.69 0.48
N ASN A 22 13.77 3.42 0.87
CA ASN A 22 12.82 2.39 0.48
C ASN A 22 11.58 2.36 1.38
N ALA A 23 11.73 2.62 2.67
CA ALA A 23 10.62 2.70 3.59
C ALA A 23 9.66 3.86 3.26
N ARG A 24 10.17 4.95 2.68
CA ARG A 24 9.31 6.05 2.20
C ARG A 24 8.40 5.66 1.03
N LYS A 25 8.73 4.62 0.27
CA LYS A 25 7.87 4.12 -0.81
C LYS A 25 6.74 3.23 -0.31
N VAL A 26 6.98 2.48 0.76
CA VAL A 26 6.00 1.57 1.37
C VAL A 26 5.17 2.30 2.42
N TRP A 27 5.82 3.13 3.25
CA TRP A 27 5.19 3.83 4.37
C TRP A 27 4.91 5.28 4.00
N ASN A 28 3.67 5.62 3.74
CA ASN A 28 3.26 7.01 3.56
C ASN A 28 2.50 7.55 4.79
N SER A 29 2.35 8.85 4.90
CA SER A 29 1.69 9.51 6.03
C SER A 29 0.17 9.25 6.13
N ARG A 30 -0.39 8.52 5.17
CA ARG A 30 -1.82 8.19 5.10
C ARG A 30 -2.12 6.75 5.53
N MET A 31 -1.10 5.96 5.89
CA MET A 31 -1.31 4.58 6.35
C MET A 31 -1.82 4.55 7.78
N ASP A 32 -3.13 4.61 7.91
CA ASP A 32 -3.83 4.58 9.20
C ASP A 32 -4.54 3.24 9.45
N ARG A 33 -4.71 2.40 8.40
CA ARG A 33 -5.40 1.11 8.45
C ARG A 33 -4.51 0.00 7.90
N ILE A 34 -3.94 -0.78 8.78
CA ILE A 34 -3.01 -1.86 8.42
C ILE A 34 -3.62 -3.21 8.76
N LEU A 35 -3.49 -4.18 7.84
CA LEU A 35 -3.85 -5.56 8.06
C LEU A 35 -2.58 -6.44 8.03
N ASP A 36 -2.38 -7.23 9.08
CA ASP A 36 -1.34 -8.27 9.16
C ASP A 36 -2.01 -9.64 9.03
N VAL A 37 -1.85 -10.27 7.88
CA VAL A 37 -2.46 -11.57 7.55
C VAL A 37 -1.55 -12.69 8.02
N GLY A 38 -2.10 -13.65 8.79
CA GLY A 38 -1.32 -14.66 9.45
C GLY A 38 -0.46 -14.07 10.57
N CYS A 39 -1.05 -13.23 11.42
CA CYS A 39 -0.32 -12.46 12.42
C CYS A 39 0.36 -13.29 13.51
N GLY A 40 0.07 -14.60 13.59
CA GLY A 40 0.65 -15.49 14.57
C GLY A 40 0.43 -14.99 16.01
N GLU A 41 1.50 -14.97 16.80
CA GLU A 41 1.48 -14.48 18.18
C GLU A 41 1.54 -12.93 18.28
N GLY A 42 1.42 -12.20 17.18
CA GLY A 42 1.29 -10.76 17.13
C GLY A 42 2.60 -9.97 17.25
N THR A 43 3.76 -10.57 17.01
CA THR A 43 5.06 -9.89 17.03
C THR A 43 5.11 -8.79 15.97
N HIS A 44 4.73 -9.10 14.71
CA HIS A 44 4.68 -8.12 13.61
C HIS A 44 3.69 -7.00 13.90
N VAL A 45 2.51 -7.34 14.43
CA VAL A 45 1.52 -6.34 14.87
C VAL A 45 2.15 -5.32 15.82
N GLY A 46 2.92 -5.79 16.82
CA GLY A 46 3.64 -4.92 17.75
C GLY A 46 4.65 -3.99 17.06
N HIS A 47 5.41 -4.52 16.08
CA HIS A 47 6.33 -3.71 15.27
C HIS A 47 5.61 -2.66 14.43
N LEU A 48 4.53 -3.02 13.76
CA LEU A 48 3.72 -2.08 12.98
C LEU A 48 3.19 -0.96 13.88
N LEU A 49 2.62 -1.30 15.04
CA LEU A 49 2.12 -0.35 16.02
C LEU A 49 3.20 0.63 16.52
N SER A 50 4.42 0.14 16.73
CA SER A 50 5.55 0.98 17.19
C SER A 50 5.97 2.04 16.17
N ARG A 51 5.65 1.83 14.89
CA ARG A 51 5.98 2.74 13.78
C ARG A 51 4.87 3.70 13.43
N MET A 52 3.64 3.39 13.82
CA MET A 52 2.48 4.24 13.57
C MET A 52 2.32 5.31 14.65
N ARG A 53 2.17 6.55 14.24
CA ARG A 53 1.78 7.64 15.15
C ARG A 53 0.30 7.60 15.50
N ARG A 54 -0.54 7.17 14.54
CA ARG A 54 -2.00 7.08 14.64
C ARG A 54 -2.49 5.90 13.80
N GLY A 55 -3.77 5.60 13.90
CA GLY A 55 -4.40 4.52 13.14
C GLY A 55 -4.45 3.19 13.88
N VAL A 56 -4.93 2.17 13.19
CA VAL A 56 -5.22 0.85 13.74
C VAL A 56 -4.51 -0.23 12.95
N VAL A 57 -3.86 -1.16 13.66
CA VAL A 57 -3.37 -2.42 13.10
C VAL A 57 -4.37 -3.51 13.42
N THR A 58 -4.81 -4.22 12.38
CA THR A 58 -5.64 -5.42 12.51
C THR A 58 -4.78 -6.63 12.20
N GLY A 59 -4.68 -7.59 13.11
CA GLY A 59 -4.09 -8.90 12.88
C GLY A 59 -5.18 -9.94 12.66
N ILE A 60 -4.98 -10.87 11.73
CA ILE A 60 -5.86 -12.03 11.54
C ILE A 60 -5.04 -13.31 11.49
N ASP A 61 -5.48 -14.33 12.17
CA ASP A 61 -4.89 -15.69 12.14
C ASP A 61 -6.00 -16.74 12.29
N ASP A 62 -5.78 -17.92 11.72
CA ASP A 62 -6.72 -19.05 11.78
C ASP A 62 -6.53 -19.94 13.02
N ASN A 63 -5.42 -19.75 13.76
CA ASN A 63 -5.10 -20.53 14.94
C ASN A 63 -5.56 -19.81 16.22
N PRO A 64 -6.52 -20.36 16.96
CA PRO A 64 -7.05 -19.73 18.18
C PRO A 64 -5.98 -19.50 19.26
N SER A 65 -4.99 -20.38 19.38
CA SER A 65 -3.90 -20.19 20.35
C SER A 65 -2.99 -19.01 19.98
N CYS A 66 -2.71 -18.82 18.69
CA CYS A 66 -1.98 -17.65 18.19
C CYS A 66 -2.75 -16.36 18.45
N VAL A 67 -4.04 -16.34 18.14
CA VAL A 67 -4.93 -15.20 18.37
C VAL A 67 -4.93 -14.77 19.85
N LEU A 68 -5.07 -15.73 20.78
CA LEU A 68 -5.04 -15.42 22.21
C LEU A 68 -3.70 -14.81 22.65
N LYS A 69 -2.59 -15.38 22.19
CA LYS A 69 -1.26 -14.83 22.49
C LYS A 69 -1.05 -13.47 21.86
N ALA A 70 -1.52 -13.26 20.62
CA ALA A 70 -1.42 -11.98 19.93
C ALA A 70 -2.16 -10.86 20.69
N ILE A 71 -3.35 -11.16 21.24
CA ILE A 71 -4.11 -10.25 22.10
C ILE A 71 -3.31 -9.90 23.36
N GLU A 72 -2.76 -10.91 24.06
CA GLU A 72 -1.98 -10.69 25.28
C GLU A 72 -0.70 -9.88 25.01
N ASN A 73 0.05 -10.26 23.95
CA ASN A 73 1.29 -9.57 23.58
C ASN A 73 1.07 -8.10 23.18
N ASN A 74 -0.12 -7.76 22.67
CA ASN A 74 -0.48 -6.41 22.23
C ASN A 74 -1.57 -5.77 23.09
N LYS A 75 -1.80 -6.29 24.31
CA LYS A 75 -2.90 -5.92 25.21
C LYS A 75 -3.09 -4.42 25.39
N LYS A 76 -2.00 -3.68 25.61
CA LYS A 76 -2.09 -2.22 25.75
C LYS A 76 -2.70 -1.59 24.51
N ALA A 77 -2.22 -1.93 23.32
CA ALA A 77 -2.72 -1.37 22.07
C ALA A 77 -4.17 -1.79 21.78
N VAL A 78 -4.56 -3.00 22.21
CA VAL A 78 -5.96 -3.47 22.11
C VAL A 78 -6.87 -2.62 23.00
N VAL A 79 -6.47 -2.39 24.25
CA VAL A 79 -7.23 -1.52 25.20
C VAL A 79 -7.31 -0.09 24.70
N ASP A 80 -6.23 0.43 24.14
CA ASP A 80 -6.16 1.79 23.58
C ASP A 80 -6.92 1.93 22.24
N GLY A 81 -7.54 0.85 21.72
CA GLY A 81 -8.27 0.84 20.45
C GLY A 81 -7.38 0.94 19.20
N ARG A 82 -6.07 0.77 19.34
CA ARG A 82 -5.09 0.86 18.26
C ARG A 82 -4.75 -0.50 17.63
N CYS A 83 -5.20 -1.57 18.23
CA CYS A 83 -4.99 -2.93 17.77
C CYS A 83 -6.30 -3.71 17.79
N ARG A 84 -6.52 -4.51 16.74
CA ARG A 84 -7.58 -5.53 16.69
C ARG A 84 -6.97 -6.85 16.29
N ILE A 85 -7.28 -7.93 17.01
CA ILE A 85 -6.87 -9.27 16.64
C ILE A 85 -8.13 -10.10 16.41
N ILE A 86 -8.20 -10.75 15.26
CA ILE A 86 -9.39 -11.46 14.79
C ILE A 86 -9.00 -12.89 14.42
N MET A 87 -9.82 -13.85 14.80
CA MET A 87 -9.72 -15.20 14.30
C MET A 87 -10.50 -15.34 13.00
N GLY A 88 -9.87 -15.89 11.95
CA GLY A 88 -10.54 -16.08 10.68
C GLY A 88 -9.67 -16.73 9.61
N SER A 89 -10.32 -17.10 8.50
CA SER A 89 -9.63 -17.68 7.33
C SER A 89 -8.77 -16.64 6.63
N LEU A 90 -7.56 -17.04 6.24
CA LEU A 90 -6.63 -16.19 5.47
C LEU A 90 -7.00 -16.17 3.99
N GLU A 91 -7.69 -17.20 3.48
CA GLU A 91 -8.15 -17.30 2.10
C GLU A 91 -9.52 -16.65 1.85
N LYS A 92 -10.21 -16.24 2.91
CA LYS A 92 -11.49 -15.51 2.85
C LYS A 92 -11.55 -14.52 3.98
N LEU A 93 -10.98 -13.35 3.75
CA LEU A 93 -10.87 -12.31 4.76
C LEU A 93 -12.24 -11.69 5.09
N PRO A 94 -12.62 -11.58 6.38
CA PRO A 94 -13.93 -11.09 6.82
C PRO A 94 -14.01 -9.54 6.78
N PHE A 95 -13.40 -8.92 5.79
CA PHE A 95 -13.36 -7.47 5.63
C PHE A 95 -13.99 -7.05 4.30
N ALA A 96 -14.53 -5.84 4.26
CA ALA A 96 -15.00 -5.24 3.02
C ALA A 96 -13.83 -4.96 2.05
N SER A 97 -14.13 -4.83 0.77
CA SER A 97 -13.15 -4.32 -0.20
C SER A 97 -12.69 -2.91 0.16
N ASP A 98 -11.48 -2.55 -0.24
CA ASP A 98 -10.94 -1.19 -0.11
C ASP A 98 -10.91 -0.68 1.37
N SER A 99 -10.55 -1.57 2.31
CA SER A 99 -10.59 -1.31 3.77
C SER A 99 -9.24 -0.97 4.39
N PHE A 100 -8.12 -1.29 3.74
CA PHE A 100 -6.79 -1.16 4.31
C PHE A 100 -5.82 -0.42 3.38
N ASP A 101 -4.94 0.36 3.98
CA ASP A 101 -3.90 1.11 3.26
C ASP A 101 -2.64 0.27 3.03
N LEU A 102 -2.40 -0.69 3.93
CA LEU A 102 -1.29 -1.65 3.87
C LEU A 102 -1.79 -3.03 4.28
N VAL A 103 -1.42 -4.05 3.50
CA VAL A 103 -1.56 -5.47 3.88
C VAL A 103 -0.19 -6.08 3.96
N THR A 104 0.11 -6.76 5.08
CA THR A 104 1.36 -7.51 5.27
C THR A 104 1.11 -9.00 5.27
N LEU A 105 1.96 -9.75 4.55
CA LEU A 105 2.05 -11.20 4.53
C LEU A 105 3.45 -11.55 5.03
N ALA A 106 3.61 -11.77 6.33
CA ALA A 106 4.93 -11.91 6.94
C ALA A 106 5.07 -13.20 7.77
N SER A 107 4.27 -14.21 7.44
CA SER A 107 4.31 -15.51 8.10
C SER A 107 4.29 -16.66 7.09
N GLU A 108 4.81 -17.81 7.49
CA GLU A 108 4.77 -19.04 6.67
C GLU A 108 3.35 -19.45 6.25
N LYS A 109 2.34 -19.08 7.03
CA LYS A 109 0.94 -19.36 6.71
C LYS A 109 0.33 -18.40 5.70
N ALA A 110 0.76 -17.16 5.71
CA ALA A 110 0.35 -16.15 4.75
C ALA A 110 1.28 -16.18 3.53
N ASP A 111 1.34 -17.32 2.87
CA ASP A 111 2.22 -17.58 1.74
C ASP A 111 1.80 -16.73 0.53
N ILE A 112 2.71 -15.91 0.06
CA ILE A 112 2.53 -15.12 -1.17
C ILE A 112 2.31 -16.00 -2.40
N ARG A 113 2.75 -17.27 -2.36
CA ARG A 113 2.53 -18.26 -3.44
C ARG A 113 1.10 -18.80 -3.46
N ASN A 114 0.30 -18.57 -2.42
CA ASN A 114 -1.12 -18.89 -2.45
C ASN A 114 -1.92 -17.78 -3.15
N PRO A 115 -2.37 -18.00 -4.41
CA PRO A 115 -3.03 -16.96 -5.18
C PRO A 115 -4.37 -16.51 -4.56
N GLN A 116 -5.00 -17.35 -3.73
CA GLN A 116 -6.24 -16.99 -3.07
C GLN A 116 -5.99 -15.97 -1.94
N ILE A 117 -4.92 -16.13 -1.17
CA ILE A 117 -4.51 -15.15 -0.14
C ILE A 117 -4.15 -13.81 -0.80
N VAL A 118 -3.39 -13.84 -1.88
CA VAL A 118 -3.00 -12.63 -2.63
C VAL A 118 -4.21 -11.91 -3.22
N LYS A 119 -5.18 -12.67 -3.77
CA LYS A 119 -6.42 -12.12 -4.31
C LYS A 119 -7.28 -11.44 -3.23
N GLU A 120 -7.36 -12.04 -2.04
CA GLU A 120 -8.06 -11.45 -0.91
C GLU A 120 -7.33 -10.21 -0.37
N ALA A 121 -5.99 -10.26 -0.28
CA ALA A 121 -5.18 -9.10 0.05
C ALA A 121 -5.42 -7.94 -0.94
N TYR A 122 -5.45 -8.22 -2.25
CA TYR A 122 -5.78 -7.24 -3.27
C TYR A 122 -7.20 -6.66 -3.09
N ARG A 123 -8.18 -7.52 -2.80
CA ARG A 123 -9.56 -7.10 -2.62
C ARG A 123 -9.72 -6.13 -1.45
N VAL A 124 -9.09 -6.43 -0.31
CA VAL A 124 -9.25 -5.63 0.91
C VAL A 124 -8.37 -4.38 0.95
N LEU A 125 -7.33 -4.30 0.12
CA LEU A 125 -6.53 -3.09 -0.04
C LEU A 125 -7.34 -1.97 -0.69
N ASP A 126 -7.17 -0.75 -0.20
CA ASP A 126 -7.68 0.48 -0.81
C ASP A 126 -6.93 0.80 -2.12
N GLU A 127 -7.50 1.66 -2.94
CA GLU A 127 -6.78 2.21 -4.10
C GLU A 127 -5.50 2.92 -3.65
N ASP A 128 -4.43 2.75 -4.39
CA ASP A 128 -3.07 3.21 -4.04
C ASP A 128 -2.49 2.51 -2.79
N GLY A 129 -3.20 1.52 -2.23
CA GLY A 129 -2.74 0.69 -1.12
C GLY A 129 -1.59 -0.22 -1.51
N THR A 130 -0.80 -0.63 -0.53
CA THR A 130 0.42 -1.41 -0.73
C THR A 130 0.29 -2.80 -0.11
N ILE A 131 0.74 -3.83 -0.82
CA ILE A 131 1.04 -5.15 -0.24
C ILE A 131 2.52 -5.24 0.07
N LEU A 132 2.87 -5.82 1.22
CA LEU A 132 4.22 -6.19 1.60
C LEU A 132 4.25 -7.65 2.01
N ALA A 133 4.90 -8.49 1.23
CA ALA A 133 5.12 -9.88 1.57
C ALA A 133 6.58 -10.11 1.95
N MET A 134 6.80 -10.97 2.95
CA MET A 134 8.13 -11.36 3.42
C MET A 134 8.19 -12.86 3.60
N GLU A 135 9.19 -13.48 3.02
CA GLU A 135 9.44 -14.91 3.10
C GLU A 135 10.90 -15.18 3.47
N LYS A 136 11.10 -16.20 4.30
CA LYS A 136 12.43 -16.70 4.60
C LYS A 136 12.87 -17.68 3.52
N VAL A 137 13.98 -17.41 2.87
CA VAL A 137 14.57 -18.27 1.84
C VAL A 137 15.67 -19.09 2.50
N ALA A 138 15.62 -20.42 2.36
CA ALA A 138 16.68 -21.29 2.87
C ALA A 138 17.98 -21.06 2.05
N PRO A 139 19.15 -20.96 2.71
CA PRO A 139 20.41 -20.66 2.02
C PRO A 139 20.90 -21.75 1.05
N ASP A 140 20.37 -22.96 1.16
CA ASP A 140 20.82 -24.15 0.40
C ASP A 140 19.84 -24.62 -0.70
N GLU A 141 18.70 -24.01 -0.82
CA GLU A 141 17.85 -24.22 -2.01
C GLU A 141 18.47 -23.39 -3.13
N GLU A 142 18.97 -24.07 -4.18
CA GLU A 142 19.12 -23.44 -5.50
C GLU A 142 17.81 -22.70 -5.76
N THR A 143 17.85 -21.41 -5.54
CA THR A 143 16.66 -20.54 -5.57
C THR A 143 15.97 -20.78 -6.90
N GLU A 144 14.88 -21.57 -6.88
CA GLU A 144 13.88 -21.48 -7.91
C GLU A 144 13.69 -19.96 -8.14
N PRO A 145 13.78 -19.51 -9.38
CA PRO A 145 13.91 -18.09 -9.66
C PRO A 145 12.81 -17.31 -8.96
N VAL A 146 13.20 -16.21 -8.31
CA VAL A 146 12.37 -15.21 -7.60
C VAL A 146 11.16 -14.73 -8.44
N VAL A 147 11.12 -15.11 -9.69
CA VAL A 147 10.09 -14.85 -10.71
C VAL A 147 8.67 -15.29 -10.32
N PRO A 148 8.43 -16.39 -9.56
CA PRO A 148 7.06 -16.77 -9.25
C PRO A 148 6.32 -15.75 -8.38
N ALA A 149 6.99 -15.14 -7.41
CA ALA A 149 6.32 -14.25 -6.45
C ALA A 149 5.91 -12.90 -7.06
N SER A 150 6.71 -12.34 -7.97
CA SER A 150 6.34 -11.11 -8.70
C SER A 150 5.19 -11.37 -9.66
N GLY A 151 5.24 -12.47 -10.42
CA GLY A 151 4.18 -12.86 -11.36
C GLY A 151 2.83 -13.05 -10.66
N ILE A 152 2.81 -13.66 -9.46
CA ILE A 152 1.56 -13.85 -8.71
C ILE A 152 0.93 -12.49 -8.31
N LEU A 153 1.75 -11.51 -7.92
CA LEU A 153 1.23 -10.18 -7.62
C LEU A 153 0.73 -9.48 -8.89
N GLU A 154 1.46 -9.56 -9.99
CA GLU A 154 1.06 -8.98 -11.28
C GLU A 154 -0.22 -9.62 -11.80
N ASP A 155 -0.35 -10.94 -11.73
CA ASP A 155 -1.56 -11.69 -12.10
C ASP A 155 -2.77 -11.33 -11.23
N ALA A 156 -2.54 -10.97 -9.96
CA ALA A 156 -3.58 -10.48 -9.07
C ALA A 156 -3.98 -9.02 -9.36
N GLY A 157 -3.25 -8.30 -10.23
CA GLY A 157 -3.53 -6.93 -10.64
C GLY A 157 -2.71 -5.85 -9.95
N PHE A 158 -1.69 -6.22 -9.17
CA PHE A 158 -0.77 -5.25 -8.58
C PHE A 158 0.16 -4.65 -9.63
N THR A 159 0.53 -3.40 -9.43
CA THR A 159 1.54 -2.66 -10.21
C THR A 159 2.72 -2.27 -9.33
N ASP A 160 3.77 -1.71 -9.92
CA ASP A 160 4.98 -1.30 -9.21
C ASP A 160 5.60 -2.43 -8.36
N VAL A 161 5.48 -3.66 -8.86
CA VAL A 161 5.99 -4.84 -8.16
C VAL A 161 7.51 -4.74 -8.03
N THR A 162 8.00 -4.88 -6.81
CA THR A 162 9.44 -4.84 -6.52
C THR A 162 9.82 -6.02 -5.64
N VAL A 163 10.83 -6.75 -6.08
CA VAL A 163 11.39 -7.90 -5.34
C VAL A 163 12.78 -7.54 -4.84
N ARG A 164 13.05 -7.83 -3.57
CA ARG A 164 14.35 -7.59 -2.95
C ARG A 164 14.73 -8.74 -2.04
N CYS A 165 15.95 -9.22 -2.21
CA CYS A 165 16.56 -10.19 -1.32
C CYS A 165 17.50 -9.47 -0.35
N HIS A 166 17.42 -9.85 0.91
CA HIS A 166 18.38 -9.43 1.93
C HIS A 166 18.68 -10.59 2.87
N ARG A 167 19.94 -11.07 2.86
CA ARG A 167 20.35 -12.30 3.56
C ARG A 167 19.41 -13.46 3.17
N GLU A 168 18.77 -14.08 4.14
CA GLU A 168 17.85 -15.20 4.01
C GLU A 168 16.38 -14.76 3.83
N TRP A 169 16.11 -13.51 3.46
CA TRP A 169 14.76 -12.96 3.36
C TRP A 169 14.48 -12.42 1.97
N LEU A 170 13.36 -12.81 1.44
CA LEU A 170 12.75 -12.27 0.26
C LEU A 170 11.65 -11.28 0.68
N CYS A 171 11.72 -10.07 0.16
CA CYS A 171 10.70 -9.04 0.36
C CYS A 171 10.10 -8.66 -0.98
N VAL A 172 8.79 -8.77 -1.10
CA VAL A 172 8.04 -8.42 -2.29
C VAL A 172 7.04 -7.33 -1.94
N THR A 173 7.01 -6.28 -2.72
CA THR A 173 6.01 -5.22 -2.59
C THR A 173 5.27 -5.02 -3.90
N GLY A 174 4.01 -4.63 -3.82
CA GLY A 174 3.18 -4.28 -4.97
C GLY A 174 2.17 -3.21 -4.57
N ARG A 175 1.64 -2.51 -5.55
CA ARG A 175 0.69 -1.42 -5.37
C ARG A 175 -0.64 -1.75 -6.04
N LYS A 176 -1.74 -1.53 -5.37
CA LYS A 176 -3.06 -1.59 -6.00
C LYS A 176 -3.26 -0.32 -6.83
N PRO A 177 -3.47 -0.43 -8.15
CA PRO A 177 -3.64 0.75 -8.99
C PRO A 177 -4.92 1.51 -8.64
N ILE A 178 -4.89 2.82 -8.84
CA ILE A 178 -6.09 3.66 -8.76
C ILE A 178 -6.99 3.33 -9.95
N ARG A 179 -8.26 2.99 -9.70
CA ARG A 179 -9.22 2.70 -10.76
C ARG A 179 -9.40 3.93 -11.65
N SER A 180 -9.24 3.75 -12.95
CA SER A 180 -9.18 4.83 -13.94
C SER A 180 -10.44 5.71 -14.06
N GLY A 181 -11.51 5.41 -13.33
CA GLY A 181 -12.72 6.23 -13.30
C GLY A 181 -12.51 7.68 -12.84
N TYR A 182 -11.56 7.90 -11.94
CA TYR A 182 -11.19 9.25 -11.50
C TYR A 182 -10.18 9.91 -12.43
N SER A 183 -9.22 9.16 -12.96
CA SER A 183 -8.24 9.70 -13.91
C SER A 183 -8.87 10.10 -15.25
N ALA A 184 -9.82 9.31 -15.75
CA ALA A 184 -10.58 9.66 -16.96
C ALA A 184 -11.43 10.93 -16.74
N LYS A 185 -12.04 11.08 -15.57
CA LYS A 185 -12.84 12.27 -15.22
C LYS A 185 -11.96 13.51 -15.02
N LEU A 186 -10.77 13.36 -14.40
CA LEU A 186 -9.79 14.44 -14.27
C LEU A 186 -9.17 14.82 -15.61
N LEU A 187 -8.84 13.87 -16.48
CA LEU A 187 -8.36 14.12 -17.83
C LEU A 187 -9.44 14.79 -18.70
N TYR A 188 -10.69 14.35 -18.58
CA TYR A 188 -11.83 15.00 -19.25
C TYR A 188 -12.02 16.45 -18.78
N ILE A 189 -11.99 16.69 -17.46
CA ILE A 189 -12.11 18.04 -16.88
C ILE A 189 -10.90 18.90 -17.27
N SER A 190 -9.67 18.37 -17.22
CA SER A 190 -8.47 19.10 -17.62
C SER A 190 -8.48 19.42 -19.12
N GLY A 191 -8.91 18.50 -19.97
CA GLY A 191 -9.09 18.71 -21.39
C GLY A 191 -10.14 19.78 -21.68
N PHE A 192 -11.30 19.71 -21.02
CA PHE A 192 -12.37 20.71 -21.14
C PHE A 192 -11.94 22.10 -20.67
N ILE A 193 -11.21 22.19 -19.56
CA ILE A 193 -10.65 23.45 -19.06
C ILE A 193 -9.63 24.03 -20.07
N THR A 194 -8.73 23.21 -20.61
CA THR A 194 -7.69 23.66 -21.57
C THR A 194 -8.31 24.15 -22.87
N GLU A 195 -9.31 23.46 -23.41
CA GLU A 195 -10.03 23.90 -24.60
C GLU A 195 -10.80 25.21 -24.37
N ASN A 196 -11.51 25.31 -23.25
CA ASN A 196 -12.27 26.54 -22.94
C ASN A 196 -11.35 27.74 -22.64
N ILE A 197 -10.18 27.54 -22.03
CA ILE A 197 -9.17 28.59 -21.86
C ILE A 197 -8.63 29.05 -23.20
N ARG A 198 -8.37 28.15 -24.16
CA ARG A 198 -7.95 28.46 -25.49
C ARG A 198 -9.01 29.28 -26.28
N LEU A 199 -10.28 28.86 -26.16
CA LEU A 199 -11.40 29.59 -26.77
C LEU A 199 -11.59 30.98 -26.15
N LEU A 200 -11.49 31.10 -24.83
CA LEU A 200 -11.52 32.38 -24.13
C LEU A 200 -10.35 33.29 -24.53
N ALA A 201 -9.15 32.75 -24.62
CA ALA A 201 -7.98 33.52 -25.08
C ALA A 201 -8.13 34.00 -26.53
N ALA A 202 -8.67 33.18 -27.42
CA ALA A 202 -8.99 33.52 -28.78
C ALA A 202 -10.06 34.64 -28.85
N ALA A 203 -11.11 34.55 -28.07
CA ALA A 203 -12.18 35.53 -27.97
C ALA A 203 -11.64 36.89 -27.45
N VAL A 204 -10.81 36.86 -26.42
CA VAL A 204 -10.16 38.05 -25.87
C VAL A 204 -9.21 38.68 -26.91
N GLY A 205 -8.45 37.87 -27.64
CA GLY A 205 -7.55 38.31 -28.71
C GLY A 205 -8.33 39.05 -29.84
N VAL A 206 -9.51 38.50 -30.22
CA VAL A 206 -10.40 39.12 -31.20
C VAL A 206 -10.92 40.48 -30.69
N ILE A 207 -11.35 40.56 -29.44
CA ILE A 207 -11.86 41.79 -28.82
C ILE A 207 -10.76 42.87 -28.77
N ILE A 208 -9.53 42.52 -28.41
CA ILE A 208 -8.39 43.45 -28.39
C ILE A 208 -8.05 43.87 -29.82
N GLY A 209 -8.06 42.96 -30.78
CA GLY A 209 -7.80 43.26 -32.19
C GLY A 209 -8.81 44.26 -32.77
N VAL A 210 -10.09 44.05 -32.55
CA VAL A 210 -11.18 44.96 -32.97
C VAL A 210 -11.06 46.32 -32.28
N GLY A 211 -10.78 46.34 -30.98
CA GLY A 211 -10.56 47.57 -30.22
C GLY A 211 -9.40 48.39 -30.77
N ALA A 212 -8.29 47.75 -31.15
CA ALA A 212 -7.13 48.42 -31.77
C ALA A 212 -7.46 49.02 -33.16
N ILE A 213 -8.25 48.29 -33.96
CA ILE A 213 -8.70 48.77 -35.28
C ILE A 213 -9.62 49.98 -35.12
N LEU A 214 -10.58 49.94 -34.22
CA LEU A 214 -11.50 51.04 -33.93
C LEU A 214 -10.78 52.27 -33.38
N PHE A 215 -9.76 52.05 -32.52
CA PHE A 215 -8.96 53.11 -31.95
C PHE A 215 -8.07 53.81 -33.01
N THR A 216 -7.50 53.05 -33.94
CA THR A 216 -6.72 53.63 -35.06
C THR A 216 -7.59 54.38 -36.09
N TRP A 217 -8.83 53.89 -36.30
CA TRP A 217 -9.81 54.55 -37.15
C TRP A 217 -10.32 55.89 -36.54
N TRP A 218 -10.56 55.90 -35.21
CA TRP A 218 -10.97 57.10 -34.49
C TRP A 218 -9.90 58.19 -34.47
N LYS A 219 -8.63 57.84 -34.40
CA LYS A 219 -7.51 58.84 -34.48
C LYS A 219 -7.28 59.46 -35.86
N ARG A 220 -7.88 58.91 -36.92
CA ARG A 220 -7.75 59.41 -38.29
C ARG A 220 -8.92 60.30 -38.72
N LYS A 221 -9.88 60.55 -37.90
CA LYS A 221 -10.93 61.50 -38.04
C LYS A 221 -10.64 62.75 -37.17
#